data_c07d24675dde66e0b1ca61a4829d2117
#
_entry.id   c07d24675dde66e0b1ca61a4829d2117
#
_cell.length_a   1.000
_cell.length_b   1.000
_cell.length_c   1.000
_cell.angle_alpha   90.00
_cell.angle_beta   90.00
_cell.angle_gamma   90.00
#
_symmetry.space_group_name_H-M   'P 1'
#
loop_
_entity.id
_entity.type
_entity.pdbx_description
1 polymer ?
#
loop_
_entity_poly.entity_id
_entity_poly.type
_entity_poly.pdbx_seq_one_letter_code
_entity_poly.pdbx_strand_id
1 'polypeptide(L)'
;VFSDTGVQTSLQLKTDDGIYINLHEAALVDYPAMHLNLDDKTMTFTSWLTPDAQGMKGYMQTPFKSPWRTMVITDDARKVLSSNLILNLNEPCKIKDTSWIHPVKYVGVWWEMISGKGEWAYTHDYPTVKLDGTDYVHAKPSGKHSANNANVRRYIDFAAAHGFDAVLVEGWNIGWEDWSGYMKEKVFDFLTPYPDFDIKALNEYAHSKGVKLIMHHETSSSVMNYEKYMDRAYQLMKDYGYDAVKSGYVGNIIPRGEHHYSQLEINHYLHAVTRAADYHIMVNAHEAVRPTGLCRTYPNLIGNESARGTEYQAFGGTKPGHTAILPFTRLQGGPMDYTPGIFEMDCANGSHCNSTICGQLALYVTMYSPLQMAADFPENYEKHMDAFQFIKDVAVDWDKSIYLEAEPMEYITAARKAKGSDNWFVGGVTGMKAHQSTVKLDFLEKGKKYVATIYQDAKSANYKTNPQAYVITKKTVTSKSVLKLNSVAGGGFAISLLAQ
;
A
#
# COMPACT_ATOMS: atom_id res chain seq x y z
N VAL A 1 -15.32 4.79 -19.72
CA VAL A 1 -15.60 3.36 -19.49
C VAL A 1 -16.63 3.15 -18.38
N PHE A 2 -16.77 4.10 -17.48
CA PHE A 2 -17.81 4.09 -16.45
C PHE A 2 -18.94 5.05 -16.84
N SER A 3 -20.19 4.69 -16.52
CA SER A 3 -21.27 5.66 -16.46
C SER A 3 -21.03 6.60 -15.26
N ASP A 4 -21.69 7.76 -15.24
CA ASP A 4 -21.60 8.71 -14.12
C ASP A 4 -22.07 8.10 -12.79
N THR A 5 -22.81 6.99 -12.84
CA THR A 5 -23.31 6.22 -11.70
C THR A 5 -22.52 4.93 -11.46
N GLY A 6 -21.41 4.71 -12.20
CA GLY A 6 -20.56 3.52 -12.08
C GLY A 6 -19.68 3.54 -10.83
N VAL A 7 -19.55 2.40 -10.16
CA VAL A 7 -18.70 2.22 -9.00
C VAL A 7 -17.95 0.88 -9.07
N GLN A 8 -16.70 0.89 -8.60
CA GLN A 8 -15.96 -0.35 -8.37
C GLN A 8 -16.47 -1.09 -7.13
N THR A 9 -16.32 -2.40 -7.11
CA THR A 9 -16.36 -3.17 -5.87
C THR A 9 -14.96 -3.19 -5.22
N SER A 10 -14.79 -3.32 -3.93
CA SER A 10 -15.83 -3.52 -2.93
C SER A 10 -16.65 -2.24 -2.70
N LEU A 11 -17.94 -2.36 -2.74
CA LEU A 11 -18.86 -1.26 -2.43
C LEU A 11 -19.42 -1.44 -1.02
N GLN A 12 -19.28 -0.42 -0.17
CA GLN A 12 -19.89 -0.36 1.15
C GLN A 12 -21.13 0.51 1.13
N LEU A 13 -22.24 -0.05 1.58
CA LEU A 13 -23.53 0.65 1.75
C LEU A 13 -23.92 0.62 3.22
N LYS A 14 -24.73 1.60 3.61
CA LYS A 14 -25.44 1.64 4.88
C LYS A 14 -26.87 2.09 4.61
N THR A 15 -27.85 1.34 5.12
CA THR A 15 -29.27 1.67 4.99
C THR A 15 -29.69 2.61 6.13
N ASP A 16 -30.84 3.29 5.97
CA ASP A 16 -31.35 4.23 6.96
C ASP A 16 -31.73 3.55 8.29
N ASP A 17 -32.07 2.26 8.26
CA ASP A 17 -32.33 1.42 9.44
C ASP A 17 -31.08 0.82 10.06
N GLY A 18 -29.90 1.19 9.57
CA GLY A 18 -28.61 0.86 10.19
C GLY A 18 -27.98 -0.45 9.75
N ILE A 19 -28.43 -1.07 8.66
CA ILE A 19 -27.82 -2.27 8.11
C ILE A 19 -26.64 -1.91 7.21
N TYR A 20 -25.50 -2.58 7.38
CA TYR A 20 -24.32 -2.46 6.53
C TYR A 20 -24.32 -3.58 5.50
N ILE A 21 -24.10 -3.23 4.24
CA ILE A 21 -24.04 -4.15 3.12
C ILE A 21 -22.73 -3.93 2.37
N ASN A 22 -21.93 -4.99 2.24
CA ASN A 22 -20.69 -4.95 1.46
C ASN A 22 -20.82 -5.87 0.26
N LEU A 23 -20.64 -5.31 -0.95
CA LEU A 23 -20.70 -6.02 -2.22
C LEU A 23 -19.31 -6.14 -2.81
N HIS A 24 -18.90 -7.36 -3.14
CA HIS A 24 -17.59 -7.59 -3.75
C HIS A 24 -17.59 -8.83 -4.66
N GLU A 25 -16.40 -9.17 -5.15
CA GLU A 25 -16.11 -10.42 -5.85
C GLU A 25 -14.88 -11.10 -5.23
N ALA A 26 -14.79 -12.41 -5.37
CA ALA A 26 -13.66 -13.19 -4.88
C ALA A 26 -13.14 -14.13 -5.97
N ALA A 27 -11.85 -14.47 -5.90
CA ALA A 27 -11.16 -15.36 -6.82
C ALA A 27 -11.29 -14.91 -8.30
N LEU A 28 -10.93 -13.64 -8.55
CA LEU A 28 -10.91 -13.07 -9.90
C LEU A 28 -9.70 -13.64 -10.67
N VAL A 29 -9.96 -14.64 -11.49
CA VAL A 29 -8.99 -15.36 -12.31
C VAL A 29 -9.57 -15.55 -13.69
N ASP A 30 -8.81 -15.22 -14.72
CA ASP A 30 -9.17 -15.35 -16.15
C ASP A 30 -10.58 -14.82 -16.48
N TYR A 31 -10.89 -13.65 -15.93
CA TYR A 31 -12.20 -13.01 -16.05
C TYR A 31 -12.10 -11.50 -15.89
N PRO A 32 -12.90 -10.70 -16.58
CA PRO A 32 -12.89 -9.24 -16.39
C PRO A 32 -13.47 -8.84 -15.03
N ALA A 33 -12.93 -7.80 -14.43
CA ALA A 33 -13.39 -7.32 -13.14
C ALA A 33 -14.81 -6.73 -13.21
N MET A 34 -15.58 -6.96 -12.13
CA MET A 34 -16.95 -6.47 -11.99
C MET A 34 -16.98 -5.03 -11.48
N HIS A 35 -17.84 -4.22 -12.09
CA HIS A 35 -18.30 -2.94 -11.61
C HIS A 35 -19.81 -2.97 -11.42
N LEU A 36 -20.36 -1.98 -10.74
CA LEU A 36 -21.78 -1.81 -10.54
C LEU A 36 -22.20 -0.45 -11.10
N ASN A 37 -23.28 -0.42 -11.88
CA ASN A 37 -23.94 0.81 -12.30
C ASN A 37 -25.22 0.95 -11.49
N LEU A 38 -25.46 2.15 -10.93
CA LEU A 38 -26.66 2.48 -10.20
C LEU A 38 -27.66 3.14 -11.16
N ASP A 39 -28.86 2.58 -11.26
CA ASP A 39 -30.06 3.31 -11.70
C ASP A 39 -30.64 4.04 -10.48
N ASP A 40 -30.43 5.34 -10.39
CA ASP A 40 -30.85 6.16 -9.27
C ASP A 40 -32.37 6.37 -9.19
N LYS A 41 -33.12 6.12 -10.27
CA LYS A 41 -34.58 6.18 -10.29
C LYS A 41 -35.23 4.96 -9.67
N THR A 42 -34.68 3.78 -9.99
CA THR A 42 -35.18 2.50 -9.47
C THR A 42 -34.38 2.01 -8.26
N MET A 43 -33.30 2.72 -7.88
CA MET A 43 -32.37 2.31 -6.83
C MET A 43 -31.82 0.87 -7.05
N THR A 44 -31.52 0.55 -8.30
CA THR A 44 -31.10 -0.79 -8.69
C THR A 44 -29.67 -0.79 -9.19
N PHE A 45 -28.84 -1.68 -8.61
CA PHE A 45 -27.49 -1.92 -9.10
C PHE A 45 -27.49 -3.00 -10.19
N THR A 46 -26.87 -2.69 -11.32
CA THR A 46 -26.61 -3.66 -12.39
C THR A 46 -25.13 -3.93 -12.50
N SER A 47 -24.73 -5.20 -12.51
CA SER A 47 -23.34 -5.58 -12.72
C SER A 47 -22.87 -5.26 -14.13
N TRP A 48 -21.64 -4.77 -14.25
CA TRP A 48 -21.01 -4.43 -15.50
C TRP A 48 -19.58 -4.94 -15.50
N LEU A 49 -19.17 -5.61 -16.58
CA LEU A 49 -17.83 -6.17 -16.71
C LEU A 49 -16.98 -5.26 -17.61
N THR A 50 -15.71 -5.10 -17.23
CA THR A 50 -14.75 -4.29 -17.99
C THR A 50 -14.50 -4.94 -19.36
N PRO A 51 -14.73 -4.25 -20.47
CA PRO A 51 -14.48 -4.79 -21.80
C PRO A 51 -12.98 -4.79 -22.13
N ASP A 52 -12.63 -5.58 -23.14
CA ASP A 52 -11.37 -5.44 -23.88
C ASP A 52 -11.42 -4.29 -24.91
N ALA A 53 -10.35 -4.14 -25.70
CA ALA A 53 -10.23 -3.12 -26.74
C ALA A 53 -11.27 -3.24 -27.87
N GLN A 54 -11.88 -4.41 -28.08
CA GLN A 54 -12.95 -4.67 -29.04
C GLN A 54 -14.35 -4.55 -28.44
N GLY A 55 -14.46 -4.30 -27.14
CA GLY A 55 -15.73 -4.22 -26.44
C GLY A 55 -16.27 -5.56 -25.91
N MET A 56 -15.51 -6.65 -26.09
CA MET A 56 -15.88 -7.96 -25.56
C MET A 56 -15.68 -7.99 -24.04
N LYS A 57 -16.64 -8.58 -23.32
CA LYS A 57 -16.60 -8.60 -21.85
C LYS A 57 -15.72 -9.72 -21.28
N GLY A 58 -15.46 -10.77 -22.04
CA GLY A 58 -14.58 -11.86 -21.66
C GLY A 58 -14.67 -13.03 -22.62
N TYR A 59 -13.61 -13.82 -22.63
CA TYR A 59 -13.49 -15.03 -23.44
C TYR A 59 -13.45 -16.22 -22.49
N MET A 60 -14.31 -17.20 -22.71
CA MET A 60 -14.44 -18.36 -21.85
C MET A 60 -14.34 -19.66 -22.66
N GLN A 61 -13.53 -20.56 -22.18
CA GLN A 61 -13.42 -21.92 -22.70
C GLN A 61 -13.91 -22.91 -21.65
N THR A 62 -14.87 -23.75 -22.02
CA THR A 62 -15.42 -24.76 -21.08
C THR A 62 -14.49 -25.97 -20.95
N PRO A 63 -14.36 -26.56 -19.72
CA PRO A 63 -15.04 -26.16 -18.48
C PRO A 63 -14.46 -24.86 -17.89
N PHE A 64 -15.34 -24.01 -17.34
CA PHE A 64 -15.00 -22.68 -16.85
C PHE A 64 -15.53 -22.41 -15.44
N LYS A 65 -14.79 -21.62 -14.64
CA LYS A 65 -15.24 -21.10 -13.32
C LYS A 65 -15.24 -19.59 -13.35
N SER A 66 -16.38 -18.95 -13.11
CA SER A 66 -16.44 -17.50 -12.89
C SER A 66 -15.99 -17.13 -11.50
N PRO A 67 -15.57 -15.87 -11.26
CA PRO A 67 -15.37 -15.35 -9.90
C PRO A 67 -16.67 -15.43 -9.09
N TRP A 68 -16.52 -15.51 -7.77
CA TRP A 68 -17.65 -15.40 -6.85
C TRP A 68 -18.18 -13.97 -6.80
N ARG A 69 -19.49 -13.82 -6.63
CA ARG A 69 -20.14 -12.57 -6.25
C ARG A 69 -20.51 -12.68 -4.78
N THR A 70 -20.06 -11.72 -3.99
CA THR A 70 -20.15 -11.79 -2.52
C THR A 70 -20.96 -10.65 -1.97
N MET A 71 -21.69 -10.94 -0.89
CA MET A 71 -22.47 -9.96 -0.14
C MET A 71 -22.32 -10.27 1.35
N VAL A 72 -21.87 -9.28 2.13
CA VAL A 72 -21.89 -9.33 3.59
C VAL A 72 -22.95 -8.36 4.07
N ILE A 73 -23.94 -8.87 4.84
CA ILE A 73 -25.04 -8.08 5.40
C ILE A 73 -24.99 -8.22 6.93
N THR A 74 -25.00 -7.11 7.64
CA THR A 74 -24.88 -7.11 9.11
C THR A 74 -25.39 -5.79 9.70
N ASP A 75 -25.75 -5.84 10.98
CA ASP A 75 -26.10 -4.70 11.82
C ASP A 75 -24.91 -4.08 12.57
N ASP A 76 -23.69 -4.62 12.37
CA ASP A 76 -22.47 -4.18 13.04
C ASP A 76 -21.34 -4.01 12.02
N ALA A 77 -20.92 -2.77 11.79
CA ALA A 77 -19.84 -2.44 10.84
C ALA A 77 -18.56 -3.22 11.07
N ARG A 78 -18.23 -3.58 12.32
CA ARG A 78 -17.03 -4.36 12.66
C ARG A 78 -17.04 -5.76 12.06
N LYS A 79 -18.22 -6.33 11.83
CA LYS A 79 -18.37 -7.65 11.20
C LYS A 79 -18.04 -7.64 9.72
N VAL A 80 -18.20 -6.51 9.03
CA VAL A 80 -17.69 -6.32 7.65
C VAL A 80 -16.18 -6.41 7.65
N LEU A 81 -15.53 -5.66 8.55
CA LEU A 81 -14.06 -5.60 8.65
C LEU A 81 -13.41 -6.92 9.06
N SER A 82 -14.10 -7.71 9.89
CA SER A 82 -13.62 -9.01 10.38
C SER A 82 -13.99 -10.20 9.48
N SER A 83 -14.69 -9.97 8.37
CA SER A 83 -15.13 -11.02 7.45
C SER A 83 -13.96 -11.60 6.67
N ASN A 84 -13.78 -12.92 6.72
CA ASN A 84 -12.83 -13.66 5.91
C ASN A 84 -13.47 -14.27 4.65
N LEU A 85 -14.69 -13.84 4.29
CA LEU A 85 -15.45 -14.43 3.18
C LEU A 85 -14.65 -14.43 1.87
N ILE A 86 -14.09 -13.28 1.51
CA ILE A 86 -13.34 -13.11 0.25
C ILE A 86 -12.12 -14.05 0.20
N LEU A 87 -11.34 -14.11 1.29
CA LEU A 87 -10.18 -15.00 1.37
C LEU A 87 -10.60 -16.47 1.29
N ASN A 88 -11.66 -16.86 2.02
CA ASN A 88 -12.10 -18.25 2.11
C ASN A 88 -12.68 -18.81 0.81
N LEU A 89 -13.12 -17.96 -0.11
CA LEU A 89 -13.60 -18.36 -1.44
C LEU A 89 -12.47 -18.54 -2.48
N ASN A 90 -11.23 -18.29 -2.09
CA ASN A 90 -10.07 -18.55 -2.94
C ASN A 90 -9.52 -19.96 -2.70
N GLU A 91 -8.86 -20.50 -3.73
CA GLU A 91 -8.18 -21.79 -3.65
C GLU A 91 -7.09 -21.79 -2.55
N PRO A 92 -6.75 -22.93 -1.97
CA PRO A 92 -5.62 -23.05 -1.06
C PRO A 92 -4.31 -22.57 -1.70
N CYS A 93 -3.30 -22.33 -0.87
CA CYS A 93 -1.98 -21.92 -1.31
C CYS A 93 -1.41 -22.90 -2.36
N LYS A 94 -0.97 -22.38 -3.50
CA LYS A 94 -0.37 -23.14 -4.60
C LYS A 94 1.15 -23.14 -4.57
N ILE A 95 1.78 -22.34 -3.71
CA ILE A 95 3.23 -22.30 -3.54
C ILE A 95 3.64 -23.40 -2.54
N LYS A 96 4.45 -24.35 -2.98
CA LYS A 96 4.83 -25.51 -2.15
C LYS A 96 5.73 -25.13 -0.98
N ASP A 97 6.72 -24.27 -1.21
CA ASP A 97 7.60 -23.73 -0.19
C ASP A 97 7.36 -22.24 -0.05
N THR A 98 6.84 -21.82 1.10
CA THR A 98 6.57 -20.41 1.43
C THR A 98 7.60 -19.83 2.40
N SER A 99 8.67 -20.54 2.73
CA SER A 99 9.67 -20.12 3.73
C SER A 99 10.43 -18.84 3.35
N TRP A 100 10.48 -18.52 2.06
CA TRP A 100 11.09 -17.31 1.53
C TRP A 100 10.16 -16.08 1.55
N ILE A 101 8.87 -16.28 1.84
CA ILE A 101 7.89 -15.19 1.95
C ILE A 101 7.87 -14.70 3.40
N HIS A 102 8.12 -13.44 3.60
CA HIS A 102 8.20 -12.84 4.94
C HIS A 102 7.64 -11.42 4.97
N PRO A 103 7.15 -10.95 6.11
CA PRO A 103 6.76 -9.56 6.28
C PRO A 103 7.96 -8.62 6.14
N VAL A 104 7.72 -7.39 5.66
CA VAL A 104 8.76 -6.39 5.41
C VAL A 104 8.34 -5.03 5.94
N LYS A 105 9.18 -4.43 6.77
CA LYS A 105 9.08 -3.03 7.16
C LYS A 105 10.20 -2.27 6.45
N TYR A 106 9.86 -1.23 5.67
CA TYR A 106 10.83 -0.59 4.78
C TYR A 106 10.72 0.93 4.77
N VAL A 107 11.78 1.58 4.32
CA VAL A 107 11.83 2.99 3.94
C VAL A 107 12.12 3.09 2.44
N GLY A 108 12.09 4.27 1.83
CA GLY A 108 12.38 4.31 0.40
C GLY A 108 12.69 5.69 -0.19
N VAL A 109 13.50 5.65 -1.23
CA VAL A 109 13.69 6.74 -2.18
C VAL A 109 12.46 6.75 -3.09
N TRP A 110 11.42 7.47 -2.67
CA TRP A 110 10.09 7.53 -3.29
C TRP A 110 9.41 8.88 -3.02
N TRP A 111 9.22 9.25 -1.74
CA TRP A 111 8.48 10.45 -1.34
C TRP A 111 9.15 11.74 -1.85
N GLU A 112 10.47 11.72 -2.08
CA GLU A 112 11.21 12.84 -2.65
C GLU A 112 10.65 13.24 -4.02
N MET A 113 10.36 12.26 -4.88
CA MET A 113 9.81 12.50 -6.22
C MET A 113 8.32 12.87 -6.14
N ILE A 114 7.55 12.13 -5.37
CA ILE A 114 6.10 12.35 -5.22
C ILE A 114 5.82 13.75 -4.64
N SER A 115 6.56 14.17 -3.62
CA SER A 115 6.39 15.48 -2.97
C SER A 115 7.03 16.65 -3.73
N GLY A 116 7.76 16.37 -4.82
CA GLY A 116 8.41 17.39 -5.66
C GLY A 116 9.76 17.89 -5.16
N LYS A 117 10.40 17.17 -4.19
CA LYS A 117 11.75 17.50 -3.70
C LYS A 117 12.84 16.98 -4.65
N GLY A 118 12.60 15.87 -5.35
CA GLY A 118 13.50 15.21 -6.26
C GLY A 118 12.83 14.76 -7.55
N GLU A 119 13.55 14.07 -8.39
CA GLU A 119 13.11 13.61 -9.71
C GLU A 119 13.48 12.14 -9.93
N TRP A 120 12.65 11.41 -10.71
CA TRP A 120 12.99 10.06 -11.20
C TRP A 120 14.00 10.09 -12.34
N ALA A 121 13.96 11.16 -13.18
CA ALA A 121 14.81 11.31 -14.34
C ALA A 121 16.24 11.71 -13.95
N TYR A 122 17.22 11.09 -14.62
CA TYR A 122 18.64 11.41 -14.44
C TYR A 122 19.04 12.74 -15.08
N THR A 123 18.47 13.05 -16.26
CA THR A 123 18.89 14.18 -17.10
C THR A 123 17.71 14.94 -17.68
N HIS A 124 17.93 16.20 -18.05
CA HIS A 124 17.00 17.00 -18.86
C HIS A 124 17.48 17.18 -20.31
N ASP A 125 18.58 16.55 -20.68
CA ASP A 125 19.13 16.70 -22.04
C ASP A 125 18.30 15.99 -23.12
N TYR A 126 17.47 15.01 -22.68
CA TYR A 126 16.67 14.16 -23.58
C TYR A 126 15.17 14.35 -23.36
N PRO A 127 14.51 15.18 -24.19
CA PRO A 127 13.04 15.28 -24.14
C PRO A 127 12.33 14.01 -24.65
N THR A 128 13.06 13.12 -25.32
CA THR A 128 12.59 11.82 -25.82
C THR A 128 13.72 10.80 -25.73
N VAL A 129 13.43 9.67 -25.11
CA VAL A 129 14.39 8.58 -24.89
C VAL A 129 14.15 7.44 -25.88
N LYS A 130 15.24 6.92 -26.46
CA LYS A 130 15.28 5.64 -27.18
C LYS A 130 16.20 4.72 -26.39
N LEU A 131 15.66 3.65 -25.80
CA LEU A 131 16.41 2.77 -24.91
C LEU A 131 17.71 2.22 -25.56
N ASP A 132 17.66 1.89 -26.86
CA ASP A 132 18.79 1.33 -27.61
C ASP A 132 19.77 2.38 -28.17
N GLY A 133 19.52 3.69 -27.95
CA GLY A 133 20.28 4.73 -28.66
C GLY A 133 20.51 6.03 -27.88
N THR A 134 20.03 6.11 -26.62
CA THR A 134 20.27 7.29 -25.79
C THR A 134 21.55 7.10 -25.00
N ASP A 135 22.50 8.06 -25.17
CA ASP A 135 23.82 8.03 -24.54
C ASP A 135 23.79 8.70 -23.16
N TYR A 136 23.43 7.94 -22.14
CA TYR A 136 23.42 8.42 -20.75
C TYR A 136 24.81 8.66 -20.15
N VAL A 137 25.88 8.08 -20.73
CA VAL A 137 27.26 8.27 -20.23
C VAL A 137 27.73 9.72 -20.42
N HIS A 138 27.31 10.36 -21.51
CA HIS A 138 27.66 11.74 -21.80
C HIS A 138 26.57 12.75 -21.48
N ALA A 139 25.40 12.28 -20.96
CA ALA A 139 24.32 13.15 -20.55
C ALA A 139 24.70 13.94 -19.29
N LYS A 140 24.25 15.19 -19.20
CA LYS A 140 24.45 16.03 -18.04
C LYS A 140 23.44 15.64 -16.95
N PRO A 141 23.89 15.27 -15.74
CA PRO A 141 22.96 15.02 -14.63
C PRO A 141 22.09 16.24 -14.32
N SER A 142 20.80 16.03 -14.05
CA SER A 142 19.86 17.10 -13.64
C SER A 142 20.23 17.72 -12.29
N GLY A 143 20.97 16.96 -11.46
CA GLY A 143 21.28 17.33 -10.06
C GLY A 143 20.12 17.13 -9.10
N LYS A 144 18.99 16.59 -9.59
CA LYS A 144 17.78 16.32 -8.77
C LYS A 144 17.38 14.84 -8.77
N HIS A 145 18.11 13.98 -9.49
CA HIS A 145 17.86 12.56 -9.53
C HIS A 145 18.03 11.95 -8.12
N SER A 146 16.94 11.42 -7.55
CA SER A 146 16.94 10.94 -6.17
C SER A 146 17.53 9.53 -6.02
N ALA A 147 17.45 8.68 -7.04
CA ALA A 147 17.96 7.30 -7.00
C ALA A 147 19.49 7.23 -7.25
N ASN A 148 20.26 8.16 -6.72
CA ASN A 148 21.72 8.17 -6.85
C ASN A 148 22.41 7.42 -5.69
N ASN A 149 23.64 6.98 -5.93
CA ASN A 149 24.44 6.20 -4.97
C ASN A 149 24.52 6.81 -3.57
N ALA A 150 24.70 8.13 -3.47
CA ALA A 150 24.87 8.80 -2.17
C ALA A 150 23.57 8.82 -1.38
N ASN A 151 22.46 9.14 -2.04
CA ASN A 151 21.14 9.19 -1.40
C ASN A 151 20.66 7.79 -1.00
N VAL A 152 20.82 6.80 -1.85
CA VAL A 152 20.43 5.42 -1.53
C VAL A 152 21.23 4.88 -0.33
N ARG A 153 22.54 5.16 -0.24
CA ARG A 153 23.35 4.79 0.95
C ARG A 153 22.83 5.46 2.21
N ARG A 154 22.41 6.72 2.17
CA ARG A 154 21.79 7.42 3.28
C ARG A 154 20.54 6.71 3.79
N TYR A 155 19.67 6.25 2.89
CA TYR A 155 18.48 5.46 3.26
C TYR A 155 18.84 4.07 3.80
N ILE A 156 19.86 3.41 3.26
CA ILE A 156 20.36 2.13 3.79
C ILE A 156 20.88 2.29 5.22
N ASP A 157 21.67 3.34 5.48
CA ASP A 157 22.19 3.62 6.82
C ASP A 157 21.07 3.93 7.81
N PHE A 158 20.07 4.69 7.40
CA PHE A 158 18.89 4.97 8.21
C PHE A 158 18.09 3.70 8.51
N ALA A 159 17.83 2.86 7.50
CA ALA A 159 17.15 1.59 7.66
C ALA A 159 17.86 0.68 8.68
N ALA A 160 19.18 0.51 8.52
CA ALA A 160 20.01 -0.30 9.41
C ALA A 160 20.02 0.24 10.85
N ALA A 161 20.14 1.56 11.02
CA ALA A 161 20.17 2.19 12.35
C ALA A 161 18.83 2.06 13.11
N HIS A 162 17.73 1.91 12.41
CA HIS A 162 16.39 1.90 12.98
C HIS A 162 15.66 0.56 12.90
N GLY A 163 16.32 -0.50 12.42
CA GLY A 163 15.77 -1.86 12.40
C GLY A 163 14.70 -2.07 11.32
N PHE A 164 14.85 -1.40 10.17
CA PHE A 164 14.06 -1.66 8.98
C PHE A 164 14.71 -2.77 8.14
N ASP A 165 13.87 -3.58 7.48
CA ASP A 165 14.31 -4.75 6.73
C ASP A 165 14.85 -4.37 5.35
N ALA A 166 14.30 -3.28 4.75
CA ALA A 166 14.58 -2.98 3.36
C ALA A 166 14.48 -1.48 3.01
N VAL A 167 15.01 -1.14 1.82
CA VAL A 167 14.91 0.17 1.17
C VAL A 167 14.35 -0.01 -0.24
N LEU A 168 13.20 0.60 -0.54
CA LEU A 168 12.70 0.74 -1.91
C LEU A 168 13.49 1.82 -2.64
N VAL A 169 13.83 1.60 -3.92
CA VAL A 169 14.45 2.63 -4.76
C VAL A 169 13.70 2.74 -6.07
N GLU A 170 12.93 3.80 -6.24
CA GLU A 170 12.31 4.17 -7.51
C GLU A 170 13.24 5.06 -8.34
N GLY A 171 13.12 5.00 -9.67
CA GLY A 171 13.92 5.82 -10.56
C GLY A 171 15.34 5.29 -10.84
N TRP A 172 15.62 4.05 -10.51
CA TRP A 172 16.95 3.45 -10.61
C TRP A 172 17.42 3.19 -12.05
N ASN A 173 16.47 2.87 -12.95
CA ASN A 173 16.72 2.46 -14.35
C ASN A 173 16.40 3.54 -15.35
N ILE A 174 16.94 3.43 -16.55
CA ILE A 174 16.76 4.40 -17.66
C ILE A 174 15.32 4.41 -18.18
N GLY A 175 14.87 5.60 -18.64
CA GLY A 175 13.59 5.79 -19.32
C GLY A 175 12.63 6.78 -18.66
N TRP A 176 12.97 7.36 -17.53
CA TRP A 176 12.08 8.23 -16.76
C TRP A 176 11.91 9.64 -17.33
N GLU A 177 12.69 10.04 -18.33
CA GLU A 177 12.64 11.39 -18.92
C GLU A 177 11.32 11.64 -19.66
N ASP A 178 10.75 10.62 -20.30
CA ASP A 178 9.53 10.74 -21.11
C ASP A 178 8.54 9.57 -20.89
N TRP A 179 8.48 9.03 -19.67
CA TRP A 179 7.67 7.84 -19.34
C TRP A 179 6.18 8.14 -19.21
N SER A 180 5.82 9.24 -18.57
CA SER A 180 4.42 9.55 -18.23
C SER A 180 3.71 10.31 -19.33
N GLY A 181 2.51 9.85 -19.72
CA GLY A 181 1.63 10.52 -20.69
C GLY A 181 1.95 10.29 -22.17
N TYR A 182 3.08 9.71 -22.50
CA TYR A 182 3.50 9.51 -23.90
C TYR A 182 2.97 8.23 -24.53
N MET A 183 2.44 7.29 -23.75
CA MET A 183 1.96 5.99 -24.21
C MET A 183 2.98 5.25 -25.07
N LYS A 184 4.20 5.13 -24.58
CA LYS A 184 5.30 4.45 -25.27
C LYS A 184 5.26 2.96 -24.97
N GLU A 185 5.36 2.11 -26.00
CA GLU A 185 5.50 0.66 -25.82
C GLU A 185 6.84 0.33 -25.15
N LYS A 186 7.95 0.81 -25.70
CA LYS A 186 9.30 0.56 -25.17
C LYS A 186 9.74 1.70 -24.24
N VAL A 187 9.16 1.76 -23.05
CA VAL A 187 9.43 2.84 -22.09
C VAL A 187 10.61 2.51 -21.17
N PHE A 188 10.67 1.29 -20.64
CA PHE A 188 11.73 0.79 -19.74
C PHE A 188 12.29 -0.55 -20.23
N ASP A 189 13.56 -0.84 -19.95
CA ASP A 189 14.18 -2.13 -20.22
C ASP A 189 14.29 -3.05 -19.00
N PHE A 190 14.08 -2.50 -17.79
CA PHE A 190 14.15 -3.18 -16.49
C PHE A 190 15.51 -3.81 -16.15
N LEU A 191 16.58 -3.47 -16.89
CA LEU A 191 17.89 -4.10 -16.73
C LEU A 191 19.03 -3.06 -16.59
N THR A 192 18.88 -1.88 -17.17
CA THR A 192 19.94 -0.89 -17.28
C THR A 192 19.76 0.22 -16.24
N PRO A 193 20.64 0.32 -15.23
CA PRO A 193 20.60 1.42 -14.28
C PRO A 193 21.07 2.73 -14.90
N TYR A 194 20.70 3.86 -14.30
CA TYR A 194 21.31 5.14 -14.58
C TYR A 194 22.80 5.17 -14.18
N PRO A 195 23.62 6.07 -14.77
CA PRO A 195 25.07 6.10 -14.52
C PRO A 195 25.47 6.35 -13.05
N ASP A 196 24.61 7.00 -12.28
CA ASP A 196 24.82 7.31 -10.86
C ASP A 196 24.20 6.29 -9.89
N PHE A 197 23.68 5.16 -10.41
CA PHE A 197 23.14 4.04 -9.62
C PHE A 197 23.94 2.77 -9.86
N ASP A 198 24.87 2.46 -8.98
CA ASP A 198 25.62 1.20 -9.00
C ASP A 198 24.84 0.09 -8.28
N ILE A 199 24.05 -0.67 -9.05
CA ILE A 199 23.17 -1.74 -8.52
C ILE A 199 23.95 -2.77 -7.71
N LYS A 200 25.18 -3.13 -8.14
CA LYS A 200 26.01 -4.12 -7.45
C LYS A 200 26.53 -3.58 -6.14
N ALA A 201 27.21 -2.44 -6.17
CA ALA A 201 27.80 -1.84 -4.97
C ALA A 201 26.76 -1.46 -3.92
N LEU A 202 25.56 -1.03 -4.33
CA LEU A 202 24.47 -0.68 -3.42
C LEU A 202 23.87 -1.93 -2.74
N ASN A 203 23.67 -3.03 -3.47
CA ASN A 203 23.20 -4.28 -2.86
C ASN A 203 24.24 -4.89 -1.92
N GLU A 204 25.51 -4.93 -2.30
CA GLU A 204 26.59 -5.38 -1.42
C GLU A 204 26.66 -4.54 -0.13
N TYR A 205 26.50 -3.21 -0.26
CA TYR A 205 26.46 -2.30 0.88
C TYR A 205 25.25 -2.56 1.79
N ALA A 206 24.05 -2.66 1.22
CA ALA A 206 22.82 -2.96 1.97
C ALA A 206 22.93 -4.28 2.73
N HIS A 207 23.37 -5.35 2.06
CA HIS A 207 23.57 -6.67 2.68
C HIS A 207 24.60 -6.64 3.80
N SER A 208 25.69 -5.86 3.65
CA SER A 208 26.70 -5.69 4.72
C SER A 208 26.13 -5.03 5.98
N LYS A 209 25.00 -4.32 5.85
CA LYS A 209 24.27 -3.68 6.96
C LYS A 209 23.08 -4.50 7.46
N GLY A 210 22.82 -5.67 6.88
CA GLY A 210 21.65 -6.50 7.19
C GLY A 210 20.35 -5.98 6.61
N VAL A 211 20.39 -5.11 5.59
CA VAL A 211 19.26 -4.50 4.90
C VAL A 211 19.20 -5.04 3.47
N LYS A 212 18.00 -5.16 2.89
CA LYS A 212 17.81 -5.49 1.48
C LYS A 212 17.35 -4.27 0.69
N LEU A 213 17.51 -4.31 -0.64
CA LEU A 213 16.83 -3.37 -1.52
C LEU A 213 15.55 -4.00 -2.05
N ILE A 214 14.48 -3.20 -2.21
CA ILE A 214 13.27 -3.57 -2.93
C ILE A 214 13.40 -3.00 -4.33
N MET A 215 13.21 -3.86 -5.33
CA MET A 215 13.24 -3.48 -6.73
C MET A 215 11.98 -2.69 -7.10
N HIS A 216 12.11 -1.76 -8.05
CA HIS A 216 10.99 -1.06 -8.66
C HIS A 216 10.92 -1.34 -10.15
N HIS A 217 9.77 -1.81 -10.62
CA HIS A 217 9.46 -2.02 -12.02
C HIS A 217 8.23 -1.17 -12.39
N GLU A 218 8.42 0.13 -12.69
CA GLU A 218 7.37 0.91 -13.33
C GLU A 218 7.23 0.48 -14.79
N THR A 219 6.03 0.18 -15.22
CA THR A 219 5.76 -0.30 -16.58
C THR A 219 5.21 0.79 -17.49
N SER A 220 4.76 1.93 -16.93
CA SER A 220 3.95 2.93 -17.65
C SER A 220 2.78 2.29 -18.40
N SER A 221 2.20 1.24 -17.79
CA SER A 221 1.12 0.40 -18.32
C SER A 221 1.43 -0.31 -19.65
N SER A 222 2.71 -0.43 -20.04
CA SER A 222 3.15 -1.19 -21.22
C SER A 222 3.39 -2.65 -20.83
N VAL A 223 2.31 -3.42 -20.70
CA VAL A 223 2.36 -4.79 -20.20
C VAL A 223 3.11 -5.74 -21.12
N MET A 224 2.95 -5.60 -22.44
CA MET A 224 3.68 -6.41 -23.43
C MET A 224 5.19 -6.19 -23.34
N ASN A 225 5.63 -4.95 -23.11
CA ASN A 225 7.03 -4.65 -22.88
C ASN A 225 7.53 -5.28 -21.58
N TYR A 226 6.75 -5.19 -20.49
CA TYR A 226 7.13 -5.79 -19.22
C TYR A 226 7.28 -7.31 -19.32
N GLU A 227 6.31 -8.00 -19.91
CA GLU A 227 6.37 -9.46 -20.10
C GLU A 227 7.60 -9.90 -20.92
N LYS A 228 7.97 -9.12 -21.92
CA LYS A 228 9.18 -9.38 -22.73
C LYS A 228 10.48 -9.38 -21.92
N TYR A 229 10.56 -8.54 -20.88
CA TYR A 229 11.75 -8.42 -20.03
C TYR A 229 11.65 -9.21 -18.73
N MET A 230 10.47 -9.65 -18.33
CA MET A 230 10.15 -10.15 -16.99
C MET A 230 11.13 -11.20 -16.46
N ASP A 231 11.41 -12.23 -17.25
CA ASP A 231 12.32 -13.30 -16.84
C ASP A 231 13.75 -12.79 -16.60
N ARG A 232 14.23 -11.92 -17.49
CA ARG A 232 15.58 -11.34 -17.37
C ARG A 232 15.64 -10.37 -16.18
N ALA A 233 14.57 -9.62 -15.95
CA ALA A 233 14.47 -8.69 -14.83
C ALA A 233 14.43 -9.43 -13.49
N TYR A 234 13.65 -10.51 -13.40
CA TYR A 234 13.64 -11.35 -12.19
C TYR A 234 14.95 -12.10 -11.99
N GLN A 235 15.63 -12.52 -13.08
CA GLN A 235 16.96 -13.11 -12.97
C GLN A 235 17.98 -12.08 -12.44
N LEU A 236 17.98 -10.86 -12.96
CA LEU A 236 18.82 -9.77 -12.46
C LEU A 236 18.58 -9.51 -10.97
N MET A 237 17.32 -9.54 -10.52
CA MET A 237 16.99 -9.43 -9.09
C MET A 237 17.63 -10.55 -8.27
N LYS A 238 17.57 -11.79 -8.76
CA LYS A 238 18.22 -12.94 -8.09
C LYS A 238 19.73 -12.77 -8.02
N ASP A 239 20.35 -12.33 -9.11
CA ASP A 239 21.80 -12.17 -9.21
C ASP A 239 22.33 -11.13 -8.21
N TYR A 240 21.53 -10.12 -7.88
CA TYR A 240 21.89 -9.08 -6.91
C TYR A 240 21.24 -9.26 -5.52
N GLY A 241 20.47 -10.32 -5.30
CA GLY A 241 19.93 -10.68 -3.99
C GLY A 241 18.66 -9.92 -3.57
N TYR A 242 17.91 -9.35 -4.51
CA TYR A 242 16.57 -8.85 -4.26
C TYR A 242 15.59 -10.00 -4.02
N ASP A 243 14.62 -9.81 -3.13
CA ASP A 243 13.53 -10.76 -2.88
C ASP A 243 12.13 -10.14 -2.93
N ALA A 244 12.04 -8.84 -3.22
CA ALA A 244 10.78 -8.15 -3.39
C ALA A 244 10.84 -7.14 -4.53
N VAL A 245 9.71 -6.98 -5.24
CA VAL A 245 9.50 -5.99 -6.29
C VAL A 245 8.24 -5.20 -6.06
N LYS A 246 8.32 -3.87 -6.21
CA LYS A 246 7.16 -3.00 -6.44
C LYS A 246 6.99 -2.86 -7.95
N SER A 247 5.84 -3.30 -8.49
CA SER A 247 5.49 -3.12 -9.90
C SER A 247 4.42 -2.05 -10.05
N GLY A 248 4.63 -1.08 -10.94
CA GLY A 248 3.71 0.02 -11.22
C GLY A 248 3.10 -0.09 -12.61
N TYR A 249 1.88 0.42 -12.77
CA TYR A 249 1.12 0.42 -14.03
C TYR A 249 0.45 1.77 -14.24
N VAL A 250 1.24 2.85 -14.16
CA VAL A 250 0.74 4.22 -14.31
C VAL A 250 0.33 4.51 -15.75
N GLY A 251 -0.86 5.08 -15.93
CA GLY A 251 -1.33 5.57 -17.24
C GLY A 251 -2.30 4.64 -17.94
N ASN A 252 -2.43 4.84 -19.26
CA ASN A 252 -3.32 4.03 -20.09
C ASN A 252 -2.62 2.77 -20.56
N ILE A 253 -3.33 1.66 -20.54
CA ILE A 253 -2.78 0.35 -20.92
C ILE A 253 -2.29 0.34 -22.38
N ILE A 254 -1.18 -0.33 -22.59
CA ILE A 254 -0.67 -0.75 -23.89
C ILE A 254 -0.60 -2.29 -23.88
N PRO A 255 -1.41 -2.95 -24.72
CA PRO A 255 -2.04 -2.51 -25.98
C PRO A 255 -3.16 -1.46 -25.83
N ARG A 256 -3.20 -0.51 -26.76
CA ARG A 256 -4.17 0.59 -26.72
C ARG A 256 -5.61 0.07 -26.82
N GLY A 257 -6.48 0.66 -25.99
CA GLY A 257 -7.89 0.27 -25.89
C GLY A 257 -8.17 -0.74 -24.79
N GLU A 258 -7.14 -1.39 -24.24
CA GLU A 258 -7.28 -2.21 -23.05
C GLU A 258 -7.45 -1.34 -21.79
N HIS A 259 -7.97 -1.95 -20.76
CA HIS A 259 -8.25 -1.31 -19.47
C HIS A 259 -7.65 -2.11 -18.33
N HIS A 260 -7.21 -1.44 -17.25
CA HIS A 260 -6.61 -2.05 -16.04
C HIS A 260 -7.40 -3.23 -15.46
N TYR A 261 -8.67 -3.37 -15.80
CA TYR A 261 -9.58 -4.38 -15.23
C TYR A 261 -10.18 -5.30 -16.30
N SER A 262 -9.70 -5.25 -17.56
CA SER A 262 -10.05 -6.21 -18.60
C SER A 262 -9.48 -7.60 -18.27
N GLN A 263 -10.01 -8.65 -18.92
CA GLN A 263 -9.52 -10.01 -18.72
C GLN A 263 -8.02 -10.15 -19.06
N LEU A 264 -7.55 -9.44 -20.10
CA LEU A 264 -6.12 -9.41 -20.46
C LEU A 264 -5.26 -8.98 -19.27
N GLU A 265 -5.63 -7.86 -18.64
CA GLU A 265 -4.86 -7.31 -17.52
C GLU A 265 -4.96 -8.19 -16.27
N ILE A 266 -6.12 -8.76 -15.98
CA ILE A 266 -6.27 -9.72 -14.88
C ILE A 266 -5.32 -10.91 -15.06
N ASN A 267 -5.20 -11.42 -16.30
CA ASN A 267 -4.29 -12.51 -16.61
C ASN A 267 -2.82 -12.07 -16.51
N HIS A 268 -2.49 -10.86 -16.96
CA HIS A 268 -1.16 -10.27 -16.82
C HIS A 268 -0.75 -10.15 -15.35
N TYR A 269 -1.59 -9.55 -14.49
CA TYR A 269 -1.25 -9.39 -13.07
C TYR A 269 -1.01 -10.74 -12.38
N LEU A 270 -1.84 -11.73 -12.68
CA LEU A 270 -1.65 -13.07 -12.13
C LEU A 270 -0.39 -13.74 -12.69
N HIS A 271 -0.09 -13.55 -13.98
CA HIS A 271 1.14 -14.04 -14.61
C HIS A 271 2.39 -13.44 -13.92
N ALA A 272 2.43 -12.12 -13.72
CA ALA A 272 3.53 -11.46 -13.05
C ALA A 272 3.77 -12.01 -11.63
N VAL A 273 2.69 -12.23 -10.86
CA VAL A 273 2.77 -12.78 -9.49
C VAL A 273 3.26 -14.22 -9.50
N THR A 274 2.70 -15.08 -10.37
CA THR A 274 3.09 -16.49 -10.43
C THR A 274 4.51 -16.67 -10.97
N ARG A 275 4.88 -15.85 -11.95
CA ARG A 275 6.23 -15.88 -12.50
C ARG A 275 7.27 -15.40 -11.48
N ALA A 276 6.96 -14.35 -10.71
CA ALA A 276 7.80 -13.90 -9.59
C ALA A 276 8.03 -15.00 -8.54
N ALA A 277 7.00 -15.82 -8.26
CA ALA A 277 7.11 -16.94 -7.34
C ALA A 277 8.13 -17.99 -7.80
N ASP A 278 8.27 -18.24 -9.11
CA ASP A 278 9.29 -19.16 -9.66
C ASP A 278 10.72 -18.66 -9.36
N TYR A 279 10.90 -17.36 -9.16
CA TYR A 279 12.16 -16.73 -8.80
C TYR A 279 12.28 -16.44 -7.29
N HIS A 280 11.32 -16.88 -6.47
CA HIS A 280 11.23 -16.55 -5.04
C HIS A 280 11.21 -15.02 -4.78
N ILE A 281 10.37 -14.29 -5.50
CA ILE A 281 10.22 -12.84 -5.40
C ILE A 281 8.81 -12.52 -4.89
N MET A 282 8.75 -11.70 -3.85
CA MET A 282 7.52 -11.11 -3.33
C MET A 282 7.09 -9.93 -4.20
N VAL A 283 5.79 -9.75 -4.41
CA VAL A 283 5.23 -8.72 -5.30
C VAL A 283 4.37 -7.75 -4.51
N ASN A 284 4.61 -6.46 -4.73
CA ASN A 284 3.76 -5.35 -4.33
C ASN A 284 3.27 -4.66 -5.62
N ALA A 285 2.00 -4.86 -6.00
CA ALA A 285 1.46 -4.37 -7.27
C ALA A 285 0.70 -3.04 -7.07
N HIS A 286 1.16 -1.97 -7.72
CA HIS A 286 0.50 -0.67 -7.76
C HIS A 286 -0.34 -0.50 -9.03
N GLU A 287 -1.39 0.33 -9.01
CA GLU A 287 -2.39 0.57 -10.07
C GLU A 287 -3.08 -0.69 -10.62
N ALA A 288 -2.69 -1.87 -10.18
CA ALA A 288 -3.30 -3.14 -10.58
C ALA A 288 -4.77 -3.23 -10.13
N VAL A 289 -5.46 -4.30 -10.52
CA VAL A 289 -6.84 -4.54 -10.08
C VAL A 289 -6.91 -4.68 -8.55
N ARG A 290 -7.99 -4.17 -7.97
CA ARG A 290 -8.27 -4.35 -6.55
C ARG A 290 -8.25 -5.83 -6.16
N PRO A 291 -7.80 -6.16 -4.92
CA PRO A 291 -7.65 -7.55 -4.50
C PRO A 291 -8.98 -8.26 -4.35
N THR A 292 -8.98 -9.54 -4.68
CA THR A 292 -10.11 -10.46 -4.58
C THR A 292 -9.76 -11.73 -3.80
N GLY A 293 -8.77 -11.64 -2.91
CA GLY A 293 -8.33 -12.73 -2.04
C GLY A 293 -7.24 -13.62 -2.61
N LEU A 294 -6.66 -13.29 -3.77
CA LEU A 294 -5.63 -14.10 -4.42
C LEU A 294 -4.34 -14.22 -3.58
N CYS A 295 -4.10 -13.33 -2.62
CA CYS A 295 -2.98 -13.44 -1.68
C CYS A 295 -3.06 -14.70 -0.79
N ARG A 296 -4.23 -15.33 -0.64
CA ARG A 296 -4.36 -16.66 -0.01
C ARG A 296 -3.76 -17.77 -0.88
N THR A 297 -4.02 -17.72 -2.18
CA THR A 297 -3.55 -18.72 -3.15
C THR A 297 -2.10 -18.51 -3.54
N TYR A 298 -1.69 -17.26 -3.63
CA TYR A 298 -0.35 -16.81 -3.99
C TYR A 298 0.17 -15.81 -2.94
N PRO A 299 0.66 -16.29 -1.78
CA PRO A 299 1.06 -15.43 -0.66
C PRO A 299 2.29 -14.55 -0.94
N ASN A 300 2.99 -14.78 -2.05
CA ASN A 300 4.02 -13.85 -2.52
C ASN A 300 3.44 -12.53 -3.09
N LEU A 301 2.13 -12.44 -3.35
CA LEU A 301 1.42 -11.17 -3.52
C LEU A 301 1.25 -10.53 -2.13
N ILE A 302 2.34 -9.93 -1.65
CA ILE A 302 2.47 -9.43 -0.28
C ILE A 302 1.88 -8.03 -0.08
N GLY A 303 1.81 -7.25 -1.16
CA GLY A 303 1.25 -5.90 -1.16
C GLY A 303 0.54 -5.59 -2.47
N ASN A 304 -0.39 -4.64 -2.40
CA ASN A 304 -1.11 -4.12 -3.55
C ASN A 304 -1.66 -2.74 -3.19
N GLU A 305 -1.58 -1.76 -4.08
CA GLU A 305 -2.16 -0.43 -3.84
C GLU A 305 -3.64 -0.39 -4.25
N SER A 306 -3.93 -0.37 -5.54
CA SER A 306 -5.26 -0.40 -6.20
C SER A 306 -6.31 0.56 -5.66
N ALA A 307 -5.90 1.57 -4.92
CA ALA A 307 -6.70 2.71 -4.46
C ALA A 307 -5.76 3.85 -4.09
N ARG A 308 -6.29 5.05 -3.91
CA ARG A 308 -5.48 6.22 -3.53
C ARG A 308 -4.79 6.01 -2.19
N GLY A 309 -3.46 5.86 -2.22
CA GLY A 309 -2.58 5.83 -1.06
C GLY A 309 -2.10 7.24 -0.68
N THR A 310 -1.00 7.29 0.09
CA THR A 310 -0.39 8.54 0.56
C THR A 310 0.05 9.47 -0.58
N GLU A 311 0.46 8.92 -1.73
CA GLU A 311 0.92 9.76 -2.86
C GLU A 311 -0.13 10.77 -3.32
N TYR A 312 -1.41 10.42 -3.25
CA TYR A 312 -2.50 11.32 -3.61
C TYR A 312 -2.62 12.54 -2.68
N GLN A 313 -2.00 12.52 -1.52
CA GLN A 313 -1.88 13.72 -0.68
C GLN A 313 -1.04 14.79 -1.36
N ALA A 314 -0.03 14.39 -2.13
CA ALA A 314 0.80 15.30 -2.94
C ALA A 314 0.14 15.71 -4.27
N PHE A 315 -0.98 15.11 -4.65
CA PHE A 315 -1.71 15.37 -5.90
C PHE A 315 -3.11 16.00 -5.65
N GLY A 316 -3.22 16.90 -4.71
CA GLY A 316 -4.46 17.59 -4.34
C GLY A 316 -5.17 17.01 -3.13
N GLY A 317 -4.66 15.96 -2.55
CA GLY A 317 -5.12 15.39 -1.29
C GLY A 317 -6.38 14.54 -1.36
N THR A 318 -6.58 13.75 -0.34
CA THR A 318 -7.84 13.07 -0.03
C THR A 318 -8.40 13.63 1.27
N LYS A 319 -9.73 13.61 1.43
CA LYS A 319 -10.35 14.01 2.71
C LYS A 319 -10.04 12.96 3.79
N PRO A 320 -9.96 13.34 5.08
CA PRO A 320 -9.66 12.41 6.17
C PRO A 320 -10.54 11.15 6.24
N GLY A 321 -11.82 11.24 5.85
CA GLY A 321 -12.72 10.09 5.79
C GLY A 321 -12.26 8.97 4.84
N HIS A 322 -11.31 9.27 3.93
CA HIS A 322 -10.75 8.27 3.03
C HIS A 322 -10.04 7.14 3.79
N THR A 323 -9.26 7.46 4.81
CA THR A 323 -8.58 6.43 5.61
C THR A 323 -9.54 5.61 6.48
N ALA A 324 -10.73 6.14 6.78
CA ALA A 324 -11.77 5.43 7.52
C ALA A 324 -12.74 4.63 6.62
N ILE A 325 -12.66 4.77 5.27
CA ILE A 325 -13.46 3.95 4.34
C ILE A 325 -12.66 2.83 3.69
N LEU A 326 -11.34 2.99 3.49
CA LEU A 326 -10.51 1.99 2.83
C LEU A 326 -10.59 0.59 3.46
N PRO A 327 -10.61 0.42 4.81
CA PRO A 327 -10.78 -0.90 5.41
C PRO A 327 -12.10 -1.59 5.08
N PHE A 328 -13.17 -0.83 4.81
CA PHE A 328 -14.47 -1.36 4.39
C PHE A 328 -14.57 -1.65 2.90
N THR A 329 -13.66 -1.13 2.12
CA THR A 329 -13.69 -1.23 0.66
C THR A 329 -12.43 -1.94 0.14
N ARG A 330 -11.35 -1.21 -0.05
CA ARG A 330 -10.12 -1.68 -0.69
C ARG A 330 -9.46 -2.88 0.04
N LEU A 331 -9.54 -2.92 1.38
CA LEU A 331 -8.89 -3.98 2.18
C LEU A 331 -9.71 -5.26 2.31
N GLN A 332 -10.93 -5.33 1.77
CA GLN A 332 -11.78 -6.52 1.88
C GLN A 332 -11.22 -7.76 1.18
N GLY A 333 -10.38 -7.61 0.18
CA GLY A 333 -9.80 -8.71 -0.58
C GLY A 333 -8.31 -8.96 -0.35
N GLY A 334 -7.64 -8.16 0.49
CA GLY A 334 -6.21 -8.32 0.75
C GLY A 334 -5.52 -7.07 1.28
N PRO A 335 -4.22 -7.18 1.60
CA PRO A 335 -3.42 -6.09 2.16
C PRO A 335 -3.32 -4.90 1.21
N MET A 336 -3.11 -3.70 1.78
CA MET A 336 -2.89 -2.48 1.01
C MET A 336 -1.54 -1.85 1.35
N ASP A 337 -0.74 -1.58 0.33
CA ASP A 337 0.43 -0.69 0.43
C ASP A 337 -0.05 0.77 0.40
N TYR A 338 -0.50 1.25 1.55
CA TYR A 338 -0.98 2.63 1.71
C TYR A 338 0.16 3.65 1.79
N THR A 339 1.37 3.21 2.12
CA THR A 339 2.57 4.04 2.35
C THR A 339 2.39 5.09 3.45
N PRO A 340 2.07 4.68 4.70
CA PRO A 340 1.86 5.61 5.81
C PRO A 340 3.16 6.19 6.37
N GLY A 341 3.03 7.12 7.32
CA GLY A 341 4.14 7.59 8.13
C GLY A 341 4.68 8.96 7.77
N ILE A 342 3.96 9.75 7.00
CA ILE A 342 4.36 11.14 6.72
C ILE A 342 4.23 11.97 8.01
N PHE A 343 5.31 12.60 8.45
CA PHE A 343 5.38 13.47 9.61
C PHE A 343 5.46 14.94 9.23
N GLU A 344 6.12 15.25 8.09
CA GLU A 344 6.08 16.57 7.50
C GLU A 344 4.91 16.66 6.52
N MET A 345 3.86 17.38 6.92
CA MET A 345 2.60 17.40 6.16
C MET A 345 2.64 18.30 4.94
N ASP A 346 3.56 19.26 4.89
CA ASP A 346 3.70 20.18 3.76
C ASP A 346 4.69 19.61 2.74
N CYS A 347 4.24 19.42 1.51
CA CYS A 347 5.05 18.91 0.42
C CYS A 347 5.82 20.04 -0.29
N ALA A 348 6.97 19.71 -0.89
CA ALA A 348 7.77 20.67 -1.65
C ALA A 348 7.03 21.27 -2.87
N ASN A 349 6.07 20.53 -3.44
CA ASN A 349 5.20 20.99 -4.53
C ASN A 349 4.03 21.90 -4.06
N GLY A 350 3.95 22.24 -2.78
CA GLY A 350 2.91 23.09 -2.20
C GLY A 350 1.63 22.35 -1.81
N SER A 351 1.55 21.05 -1.95
CA SER A 351 0.44 20.24 -1.46
C SER A 351 0.54 19.99 0.05
N HIS A 352 -0.56 19.55 0.67
CA HIS A 352 -0.64 19.29 2.11
C HIS A 352 -1.28 17.93 2.39
N CYS A 353 -0.66 17.13 3.25
CA CYS A 353 -1.18 15.86 3.72
C CYS A 353 -2.28 16.07 4.78
N ASN A 354 -3.51 15.69 4.47
CA ASN A 354 -4.68 15.87 5.34
C ASN A 354 -4.73 14.84 6.48
N SER A 355 -3.77 14.88 7.40
CA SER A 355 -3.65 13.99 8.55
C SER A 355 -2.94 14.68 9.71
N THR A 356 -2.82 13.99 10.85
CA THR A 356 -1.90 14.35 11.94
C THR A 356 -0.82 13.28 12.09
N ILE A 357 0.27 13.57 12.83
CA ILE A 357 1.28 12.53 13.15
C ILE A 357 0.60 11.33 13.82
N CYS A 358 -0.28 11.52 14.78
CA CYS A 358 -0.98 10.39 15.44
C CYS A 358 -1.92 9.65 14.49
N GLY A 359 -2.56 10.35 13.55
CA GLY A 359 -3.30 9.73 12.45
C GLY A 359 -2.41 8.84 11.59
N GLN A 360 -1.22 9.32 11.21
CA GLN A 360 -0.24 8.53 10.45
C GLN A 360 0.25 7.30 11.22
N LEU A 361 0.53 7.42 12.51
CA LEU A 361 0.90 6.27 13.36
C LEU A 361 -0.22 5.23 13.43
N ALA A 362 -1.47 5.66 13.55
CA ALA A 362 -2.63 4.77 13.61
C ALA A 362 -2.81 3.93 12.34
N LEU A 363 -2.39 4.43 11.18
CA LEU A 363 -2.50 3.72 9.89
C LEU A 363 -1.71 2.41 9.87
N TYR A 364 -0.61 2.30 10.62
CA TYR A 364 0.14 1.03 10.73
C TYR A 364 -0.69 -0.11 11.35
N VAL A 365 -1.77 0.22 12.05
CA VAL A 365 -2.68 -0.76 12.65
C VAL A 365 -3.99 -0.89 11.87
N THR A 366 -4.54 0.23 11.40
CA THR A 366 -5.85 0.24 10.70
C THR A 366 -5.75 -0.19 9.24
N MET A 367 -4.61 0.09 8.55
CA MET A 367 -4.32 -0.37 7.19
C MET A 367 -3.49 -1.65 7.26
N TYR A 368 -4.16 -2.79 7.10
CA TYR A 368 -3.45 -4.08 7.12
C TYR A 368 -2.52 -4.21 5.91
N SER A 369 -1.25 -4.45 6.20
CA SER A 369 -0.26 -4.86 5.20
C SER A 369 0.91 -5.58 5.88
N PRO A 370 1.35 -6.73 5.38
CA PRO A 370 2.62 -7.34 5.79
C PRO A 370 3.84 -6.65 5.15
N LEU A 371 3.62 -5.72 4.22
CA LEU A 371 4.63 -4.86 3.62
C LEU A 371 4.30 -3.42 4.00
N GLN A 372 4.99 -2.85 5.00
CA GLN A 372 4.68 -1.53 5.55
C GLN A 372 5.85 -0.56 5.37
N MET A 373 5.56 0.57 4.74
CA MET A 373 6.52 1.64 4.53
C MET A 373 6.52 2.65 5.68
N ALA A 374 7.71 3.14 6.05
CA ALA A 374 7.87 4.42 6.70
C ALA A 374 8.22 5.43 5.59
N ALA A 375 7.21 6.17 5.12
CA ALA A 375 7.23 6.81 3.81
C ALA A 375 7.95 8.16 3.76
N ASP A 376 8.16 8.80 4.91
CA ASP A 376 8.78 10.13 4.98
C ASP A 376 10.32 10.09 4.88
N PHE A 377 10.92 11.26 4.79
CA PHE A 377 12.37 11.42 4.75
C PHE A 377 13.00 11.10 6.10
N PRO A 378 14.22 10.54 6.13
CA PRO A 378 14.98 10.34 7.36
C PRO A 378 15.01 11.56 8.27
N GLU A 379 15.32 12.74 7.74
CA GLU A 379 15.42 14.00 8.49
C GLU A 379 14.10 14.47 9.12
N ASN A 380 12.94 14.05 8.60
CA ASN A 380 11.66 14.37 9.22
C ASN A 380 11.36 13.48 10.41
N TYR A 381 11.76 12.22 10.36
CA TYR A 381 11.70 11.33 11.52
C TYR A 381 12.65 11.75 12.65
N GLU A 382 13.85 12.23 12.30
CA GLU A 382 14.84 12.72 13.27
C GLU A 382 14.32 13.88 14.12
N LYS A 383 13.41 14.70 13.61
CA LYS A 383 12.73 15.77 14.36
C LYS A 383 11.73 15.25 15.40
N HIS A 384 11.25 14.00 15.26
CA HIS A 384 10.17 13.42 16.05
C HIS A 384 10.47 11.96 16.44
N MET A 385 11.69 11.71 16.94
CA MET A 385 12.18 10.38 17.29
C MET A 385 11.33 9.67 18.34
N ASP A 386 10.68 10.43 19.21
CA ASP A 386 9.75 9.93 20.23
C ASP A 386 8.47 9.36 19.61
N ALA A 387 7.88 10.01 18.61
CA ALA A 387 6.75 9.50 17.83
C ALA A 387 7.18 8.38 16.87
N PHE A 388 8.36 8.51 16.24
CA PHE A 388 8.92 7.51 15.34
C PHE A 388 9.17 6.16 16.04
N GLN A 389 9.34 6.17 17.37
CA GLN A 389 9.48 4.95 18.16
C GLN A 389 8.29 3.99 17.96
N PHE A 390 7.05 4.51 17.76
CA PHE A 390 5.92 3.64 17.46
C PHE A 390 6.11 2.88 16.15
N ILE A 391 6.59 3.54 15.08
CA ILE A 391 6.85 2.91 13.78
C ILE A 391 7.93 1.81 13.90
N LYS A 392 8.92 2.04 14.74
CA LYS A 392 9.95 1.03 15.03
C LYS A 392 9.39 -0.18 15.77
N ASP A 393 8.50 0.04 16.73
CA ASP A 393 7.96 -1.01 17.61
C ASP A 393 6.84 -1.81 16.97
N VAL A 394 6.00 -1.18 16.12
CA VAL A 394 4.79 -1.81 15.59
C VAL A 394 5.14 -3.02 14.71
N ALA A 395 4.45 -4.13 14.94
CA ALA A 395 4.58 -5.33 14.12
C ALA A 395 3.90 -5.14 12.75
N VAL A 396 4.28 -5.96 11.78
CA VAL A 396 3.68 -6.05 10.44
C VAL A 396 3.12 -7.44 10.13
N ASP A 397 3.22 -8.39 11.09
CA ASP A 397 2.62 -9.72 11.03
C ASP A 397 1.83 -9.99 12.33
N TRP A 398 0.64 -10.56 12.22
CA TRP A 398 -0.35 -10.57 13.28
C TRP A 398 -0.95 -11.95 13.54
N ASP A 399 -1.02 -12.35 14.83
CA ASP A 399 -1.75 -13.54 15.26
C ASP A 399 -3.25 -13.28 15.36
N LYS A 400 -3.64 -12.06 15.74
CA LYS A 400 -5.05 -11.72 15.97
C LYS A 400 -5.33 -10.26 15.65
N SER A 401 -6.49 -10.01 15.06
CA SER A 401 -7.02 -8.67 14.79
C SER A 401 -8.44 -8.54 15.36
N ILE A 402 -8.71 -7.42 16.01
CA ILE A 402 -10.01 -7.10 16.61
C ILE A 402 -10.37 -5.68 16.23
N TYR A 403 -11.58 -5.46 15.74
CA TYR A 403 -12.12 -4.12 15.51
C TYR A 403 -12.98 -3.75 16.73
N LEU A 404 -12.56 -2.71 17.45
CA LEU A 404 -13.17 -2.30 18.71
C LEU A 404 -14.37 -1.40 18.48
N GLU A 405 -14.25 -0.50 17.50
CA GLU A 405 -15.34 0.35 17.01
C GLU A 405 -15.10 0.69 15.54
N ALA A 406 -16.17 0.94 14.80
CA ALA A 406 -16.06 1.29 13.40
C ALA A 406 -17.36 1.94 12.87
N GLU A 407 -17.22 2.98 12.09
CA GLU A 407 -18.27 3.58 11.27
C GLU A 407 -17.64 4.03 9.93
N PRO A 408 -18.15 3.56 8.78
CA PRO A 408 -17.59 3.91 7.48
C PRO A 408 -17.45 5.42 7.29
N MET A 409 -16.27 5.89 6.85
CA MET A 409 -15.86 7.28 6.66
C MET A 409 -15.74 8.14 7.94
N GLU A 410 -16.22 7.67 9.08
CA GLU A 410 -16.25 8.44 10.32
C GLU A 410 -15.08 8.07 11.24
N TYR A 411 -14.93 6.80 11.60
CA TYR A 411 -13.85 6.32 12.46
C TYR A 411 -13.64 4.81 12.40
N ILE A 412 -12.44 4.38 12.74
CA ILE A 412 -12.11 2.96 12.98
C ILE A 412 -11.09 2.89 14.11
N THR A 413 -11.31 1.98 15.07
CA THR A 413 -10.32 1.58 16.07
C THR A 413 -10.08 0.08 15.99
N ALA A 414 -8.84 -0.32 15.75
CA ALA A 414 -8.42 -1.71 15.67
C ALA A 414 -7.34 -2.04 16.71
N ALA A 415 -7.35 -3.25 17.23
CA ALA A 415 -6.33 -3.83 18.07
C ALA A 415 -5.77 -5.10 17.41
N ARG A 416 -4.43 -5.23 17.34
CA ARG A 416 -3.76 -6.37 16.71
C ARG A 416 -2.69 -6.94 17.62
N LYS A 417 -2.65 -8.27 17.74
CA LYS A 417 -1.61 -9.02 18.47
C LYS A 417 -0.47 -9.33 17.50
N ALA A 418 0.74 -8.95 17.87
CA ALA A 418 1.92 -9.30 17.10
C ALA A 418 2.13 -10.81 17.08
N LYS A 419 2.47 -11.36 15.91
CA LYS A 419 2.69 -12.79 15.72
C LYS A 419 3.88 -13.27 16.54
N GLY A 420 3.67 -14.42 17.21
CA GLY A 420 4.70 -15.03 18.04
C GLY A 420 5.07 -14.22 19.29
N SER A 421 4.24 -13.26 19.71
CA SER A 421 4.47 -12.36 20.84
C SER A 421 3.19 -12.10 21.62
N ASP A 422 3.33 -11.65 22.87
CA ASP A 422 2.19 -11.18 23.67
C ASP A 422 1.93 -9.68 23.51
N ASN A 423 2.72 -8.99 22.69
CA ASN A 423 2.56 -7.57 22.44
C ASN A 423 1.33 -7.29 21.58
N TRP A 424 0.66 -6.18 21.88
CA TRP A 424 -0.47 -5.68 21.13
C TRP A 424 -0.24 -4.26 20.67
N PHE A 425 -0.88 -3.92 19.56
CA PHE A 425 -0.88 -2.56 19.04
C PHE A 425 -2.32 -2.13 18.74
N VAL A 426 -2.65 -0.89 19.11
CA VAL A 426 -3.98 -0.31 18.88
C VAL A 426 -3.80 0.93 18.04
N GLY A 427 -4.63 1.08 17.01
CA GLY A 427 -4.69 2.29 16.19
C GLY A 427 -6.13 2.75 16.01
N GLY A 428 -6.36 4.05 16.13
CA GLY A 428 -7.66 4.68 15.88
C GLY A 428 -7.50 5.86 14.94
N VAL A 429 -8.24 5.89 13.83
CA VAL A 429 -8.31 7.01 12.88
C VAL A 429 -9.69 7.63 12.87
N THR A 430 -9.77 8.94 12.59
CA THR A 430 -11.03 9.66 12.46
C THR A 430 -11.15 10.34 11.11
N GLY A 431 -12.40 10.46 10.63
CA GLY A 431 -12.75 11.19 9.43
C GLY A 431 -12.83 12.70 9.64
N MET A 432 -13.89 13.32 9.10
CA MET A 432 -14.07 14.78 9.08
C MET A 432 -14.50 15.39 10.41
N LYS A 433 -14.82 14.55 11.41
CA LYS A 433 -15.26 14.99 12.75
C LYS A 433 -14.30 14.45 13.81
N ALA A 434 -14.11 15.21 14.89
CA ALA A 434 -13.43 14.70 16.07
C ALA A 434 -14.19 13.52 16.67
N HIS A 435 -13.47 12.57 17.26
CA HIS A 435 -14.07 11.38 17.88
C HIS A 435 -13.43 11.09 19.25
N GLN A 436 -14.25 10.60 20.17
CA GLN A 436 -13.80 10.08 21.47
C GLN A 436 -13.98 8.59 21.52
N SER A 437 -12.87 7.88 21.57
CA SER A 437 -12.83 6.41 21.67
C SER A 437 -12.78 5.95 23.13
N THR A 438 -13.55 4.90 23.46
CA THR A 438 -13.44 4.20 24.74
C THR A 438 -12.90 2.80 24.51
N VAL A 439 -11.59 2.64 24.69
CA VAL A 439 -10.88 1.40 24.43
C VAL A 439 -10.81 0.56 25.71
N LYS A 440 -11.62 -0.51 25.77
CA LYS A 440 -11.52 -1.55 26.79
C LYS A 440 -10.42 -2.53 26.42
N LEU A 441 -9.49 -2.79 27.34
CA LEU A 441 -8.37 -3.68 27.10
C LEU A 441 -8.65 -5.14 27.50
N ASP A 442 -9.90 -5.56 27.48
CA ASP A 442 -10.36 -6.90 27.86
C ASP A 442 -9.86 -8.02 26.93
N PHE A 443 -9.32 -7.66 25.79
CA PHE A 443 -8.63 -8.58 24.88
C PHE A 443 -7.22 -8.98 25.35
N LEU A 444 -6.64 -8.27 26.33
CA LEU A 444 -5.34 -8.61 26.92
C LEU A 444 -5.44 -9.85 27.82
N GLU A 445 -4.34 -10.57 27.99
CA GLU A 445 -4.27 -11.74 28.83
C GLU A 445 -4.56 -11.38 30.30
N LYS A 446 -5.48 -12.14 30.92
CA LYS A 446 -5.86 -11.92 32.32
C LYS A 446 -4.66 -12.16 33.26
N GLY A 447 -4.45 -11.24 34.18
CA GLY A 447 -3.38 -11.32 35.16
C GLY A 447 -2.03 -10.75 34.68
N LYS A 448 -1.85 -10.55 33.38
CA LYS A 448 -0.64 -9.98 32.80
C LYS A 448 -0.65 -8.46 32.82
N LYS A 449 0.51 -7.87 33.04
CA LYS A 449 0.74 -6.43 32.96
C LYS A 449 1.38 -6.06 31.63
N TYR A 450 1.05 -4.88 31.15
CA TYR A 450 1.61 -4.31 29.90
C TYR A 450 2.04 -2.89 30.13
N VAL A 451 3.14 -2.48 29.49
CA VAL A 451 3.47 -1.06 29.37
C VAL A 451 2.73 -0.50 28.14
N ALA A 452 1.78 0.37 28.39
CA ALA A 452 1.10 1.12 27.36
C ALA A 452 1.84 2.42 27.08
N THR A 453 2.38 2.59 25.86
CA THR A 453 2.82 3.89 25.34
C THR A 453 1.74 4.41 24.40
N ILE A 454 1.12 5.51 24.75
CA ILE A 454 -0.04 6.09 24.07
C ILE A 454 0.41 7.36 23.35
N TYR A 455 0.26 7.37 22.04
CA TYR A 455 0.49 8.51 21.14
C TYR A 455 -0.87 9.04 20.75
N GLN A 456 -1.19 10.27 21.09
CA GLN A 456 -2.50 10.86 20.90
C GLN A 456 -2.39 12.29 20.40
N ASP A 457 -3.33 12.72 19.56
CA ASP A 457 -3.44 14.12 19.17
C ASP A 457 -3.51 15.03 20.39
N ALA A 458 -2.73 16.12 20.39
CA ALA A 458 -2.86 17.16 21.39
C ALA A 458 -4.21 17.89 21.19
N LYS A 459 -4.70 18.55 22.26
CA LYS A 459 -5.94 19.36 22.17
C LYS A 459 -5.84 20.47 21.13
N SER A 460 -4.65 20.98 20.86
CA SER A 460 -4.35 22.00 19.86
C SER A 460 -4.11 21.45 18.47
N ALA A 461 -4.11 20.12 18.28
CA ALA A 461 -3.89 19.50 16.98
C ALA A 461 -4.99 19.89 15.99
N ASN A 462 -4.60 20.06 14.74
CA ASN A 462 -5.50 20.32 13.63
C ASN A 462 -4.81 19.84 12.34
N TYR A 463 -5.46 18.97 11.60
CA TYR A 463 -4.85 18.35 10.42
C TYR A 463 -4.44 19.33 9.31
N LYS A 464 -4.93 20.58 9.33
CA LYS A 464 -4.59 21.62 8.34
C LYS A 464 -3.55 22.62 8.86
N THR A 465 -3.63 23.00 10.13
CA THR A 465 -2.88 24.17 10.66
C THR A 465 -1.93 23.82 11.78
N ASN A 466 -2.08 22.66 12.42
CA ASN A 466 -1.20 22.19 13.49
C ASN A 466 -1.14 20.65 13.54
N PRO A 467 -0.74 19.98 12.45
CA PRO A 467 -0.84 18.54 12.33
C PRO A 467 0.19 17.75 13.16
N GLN A 468 1.27 18.41 13.58
CA GLN A 468 2.38 17.79 14.32
C GLN A 468 2.23 17.91 15.85
N ALA A 469 1.09 18.41 16.36
CA ALA A 469 0.85 18.52 17.78
C ALA A 469 0.33 17.20 18.36
N TYR A 470 1.13 16.54 19.19
CA TYR A 470 0.78 15.28 19.85
C TYR A 470 1.22 15.24 21.32
N VAL A 471 0.72 14.26 22.07
CA VAL A 471 1.08 13.96 23.44
C VAL A 471 1.40 12.48 23.57
N ILE A 472 2.50 12.15 24.24
CA ILE A 472 2.89 10.78 24.56
C ILE A 472 2.74 10.54 26.06
N THR A 473 2.04 9.49 26.44
CA THR A 473 1.91 9.07 27.85
C THR A 473 2.26 7.59 28.00
N LYS A 474 2.91 7.25 29.12
CA LYS A 474 3.21 5.86 29.48
C LYS A 474 2.53 5.47 30.78
N LYS A 475 1.96 4.29 30.82
CA LYS A 475 1.37 3.72 32.03
C LYS A 475 1.31 2.21 31.99
N THR A 476 1.28 1.59 33.16
CA THR A 476 0.99 0.14 33.28
C THR A 476 -0.50 -0.10 33.17
N VAL A 477 -0.89 -1.08 32.35
CA VAL A 477 -2.29 -1.46 32.12
C VAL A 477 -2.46 -2.98 32.23
N THR A 478 -3.69 -3.42 32.38
CA THR A 478 -4.11 -4.83 32.40
C THR A 478 -5.39 -5.02 31.59
N SER A 479 -5.87 -6.25 31.48
CA SER A 479 -7.18 -6.57 30.85
C SER A 479 -8.39 -5.88 31.51
N LYS A 480 -8.24 -5.27 32.68
CA LYS A 480 -9.32 -4.50 33.37
C LYS A 480 -9.28 -3.02 33.04
N SER A 481 -8.25 -2.56 32.36
CA SER A 481 -8.04 -1.14 32.07
C SER A 481 -8.96 -0.64 30.94
N VAL A 482 -9.40 0.61 31.08
CA VAL A 482 -10.20 1.32 30.08
C VAL A 482 -9.49 2.63 29.75
N LEU A 483 -9.28 2.90 28.47
CA LEU A 483 -8.65 4.12 27.99
C LEU A 483 -9.69 5.00 27.29
N LYS A 484 -9.71 6.28 27.66
CA LYS A 484 -10.49 7.32 26.94
C LYS A 484 -9.52 8.14 26.11
N LEU A 485 -9.72 8.17 24.81
CA LEU A 485 -8.81 8.75 23.84
C LEU A 485 -9.58 9.72 22.96
N ASN A 486 -9.01 10.90 22.72
CA ASN A 486 -9.63 11.91 21.86
C ASN A 486 -8.80 12.04 20.59
N SER A 487 -9.44 12.05 19.45
CA SER A 487 -8.84 12.34 18.15
C SER A 487 -9.49 13.58 17.56
N VAL A 488 -8.69 14.48 17.01
CA VAL A 488 -9.24 15.61 16.27
C VAL A 488 -9.74 15.15 14.89
N ALA A 489 -10.49 15.98 14.18
CA ALA A 489 -10.84 15.69 12.78
C ALA A 489 -9.57 15.42 11.95
N GLY A 490 -9.57 14.34 11.17
CA GLY A 490 -8.41 13.91 10.36
C GLY A 490 -7.22 13.38 11.17
N GLY A 491 -7.39 13.20 12.46
CA GLY A 491 -6.36 12.75 13.37
C GLY A 491 -6.53 11.31 13.83
N GLY A 492 -5.92 11.00 14.97
CA GLY A 492 -5.96 9.66 15.51
C GLY A 492 -5.17 9.46 16.81
N PHE A 493 -4.99 8.20 17.14
CA PHE A 493 -4.11 7.75 18.22
C PHE A 493 -3.50 6.40 17.88
N ALA A 494 -2.35 6.13 18.45
CA ALA A 494 -1.69 4.84 18.39
C ALA A 494 -1.20 4.40 19.78
N ILE A 495 -1.22 3.10 20.06
CA ILE A 495 -0.80 2.57 21.34
C ILE A 495 0.07 1.33 21.12
N SER A 496 1.26 1.30 21.68
CA SER A 496 2.00 0.04 21.88
C SER A 496 1.69 -0.51 23.28
N LEU A 497 1.37 -1.78 23.36
CA LEU A 497 1.09 -2.52 24.58
C LEU A 497 2.11 -3.64 24.70
N LEU A 498 3.23 -3.36 25.35
CA LEU A 498 4.35 -4.31 25.46
C LEU A 498 4.20 -5.11 26.77
N ALA A 499 4.18 -6.45 26.64
CA ALA A 499 4.04 -7.37 27.77
C ALA A 499 5.24 -7.28 28.74
N GLN A 500 4.97 -7.30 30.05
CA GLN A 500 5.97 -7.34 31.12
C GLN A 500 6.21 -8.76 31.61
#